data_cc3bf80f7f69a757a3d39585f2262188
#
_entry.id   cc3bf80f7f69a757a3d39585f2262188
#
_cell.length_a   1.000
_cell.length_b   1.000
_cell.length_c   1.000
_cell.angle_alpha   90.00
_cell.angle_beta   90.00
_cell.angle_gamma   90.00
#
_symmetry.space_group_name_H-M   'P 1'
#
loop_
_entity.id
_entity.type
_entity.pdbx_description
1 polymer ?
#
loop_
_entity_poly.entity_id
_entity_poly.type
_entity_poly.pdbx_seq_one_letter_code
_entity_poly.pdbx_strand_id
1 'polypeptide(L)'
;MGYQKIQVPATGDKITVNADMSLSVPKNPIIPFIEGDGIGVDISPVMIKVVDAAVEKAYKGERKIAWMEVYAGEKATQVYDQDTWLPQETLDAVRDYVVSIKGPLTTPVGGGIRSLNVALRQQLDLYVCQRPVRWFEGVPSPVKKPGDVDMVIFRENSEDIYAGVEWKAGSPEAEKVIKFLTEEMGVKKIRFTENCGIGIKPVSQEGTKRLVRKALQYAVDNDRSSVTLVHKGNIMKFTEGAFKDWGYEVARDEFGAALLDGGPWMQIKNPKSGKNVVVKDVIADAMLQQILLRPAEYDVIATLNLNGDYLSDALAAEVGGIGIAPGANLSDSVAMFEATHGTAPKYAGQDKVNPGSLILSAEMMLRHMGWTEAADLIIKGTNGAIAAKTVTYDFERLMDGATLLSCSEFGDAMIAKM
;
A
#
# COMPACT_ATOMS: atom_id res chain seq x y z
N MET A 1 -13.45 0.73 -27.69
CA MET A 1 -13.56 2.19 -27.95
C MET A 1 -12.26 2.83 -27.49
N GLY A 2 -11.73 3.82 -28.23
CA GLY A 2 -10.52 4.52 -27.81
C GLY A 2 -10.81 5.50 -26.67
N TYR A 3 -9.82 5.79 -25.85
CA TYR A 3 -9.90 6.84 -24.83
C TYR A 3 -9.99 8.22 -25.50
N GLN A 4 -10.56 9.22 -24.81
CA GLN A 4 -10.74 10.57 -25.38
C GLN A 4 -9.48 11.42 -25.22
N LYS A 5 -8.80 11.33 -24.08
CA LYS A 5 -7.63 12.13 -23.72
C LYS A 5 -6.39 11.30 -23.47
N ILE A 6 -6.54 10.04 -23.07
CA ILE A 6 -5.41 9.14 -22.85
C ILE A 6 -4.84 8.67 -24.18
N GLN A 7 -3.52 8.82 -24.34
CA GLN A 7 -2.80 8.38 -25.53
C GLN A 7 -2.19 7.01 -25.26
N VAL A 8 -2.73 5.99 -25.93
CA VAL A 8 -2.15 4.65 -25.87
C VAL A 8 -0.84 4.63 -26.66
N PRO A 9 0.26 4.11 -26.10
CA PRO A 9 1.51 3.96 -26.83
C PRO A 9 1.33 3.20 -28.13
N ALA A 10 2.04 3.64 -29.19
CA ALA A 10 1.97 3.00 -30.49
C ALA A 10 2.57 1.58 -30.51
N THR A 11 3.39 1.25 -29.52
CA THR A 11 4.03 -0.06 -29.34
C THR A 11 3.77 -0.57 -27.94
N GLY A 12 3.70 -1.89 -27.81
CA GLY A 12 3.42 -2.55 -26.54
C GLY A 12 2.08 -3.28 -26.54
N ASP A 13 1.94 -4.19 -25.58
CA ASP A 13 0.79 -5.06 -25.45
C ASP A 13 0.22 -5.01 -24.02
N LYS A 14 -1.05 -5.39 -23.89
CA LYS A 14 -1.71 -5.49 -22.59
C LYS A 14 -1.20 -6.69 -21.81
N ILE A 15 -1.03 -6.52 -20.48
CA ILE A 15 -0.95 -7.64 -19.57
C ILE A 15 -2.34 -8.28 -19.47
N THR A 16 -2.41 -9.60 -19.44
CA THR A 16 -3.67 -10.33 -19.29
C THR A 16 -3.65 -11.24 -18.08
N VAL A 17 -4.83 -11.46 -17.50
CA VAL A 17 -5.03 -12.37 -16.35
C VAL A 17 -5.52 -13.72 -16.87
N ASN A 18 -4.81 -14.78 -16.52
CA ASN A 18 -5.17 -16.16 -16.87
C ASN A 18 -6.30 -16.70 -15.96
N ALA A 19 -6.88 -17.84 -16.33
CA ALA A 19 -7.96 -18.45 -15.57
C ALA A 19 -7.56 -18.86 -14.13
N ASP A 20 -6.27 -19.11 -13.90
CA ASP A 20 -5.70 -19.41 -12.58
C ASP A 20 -5.25 -18.15 -11.82
N MET A 21 -5.63 -16.97 -12.31
CA MET A 21 -5.27 -15.65 -11.79
C MET A 21 -3.78 -15.27 -11.92
N SER A 22 -2.96 -16.08 -12.58
CA SER A 22 -1.61 -15.69 -12.96
C SER A 22 -1.61 -14.64 -14.07
N LEU A 23 -0.51 -13.88 -14.18
CA LEU A 23 -0.36 -12.86 -15.22
C LEU A 23 0.39 -13.41 -16.44
N SER A 24 -0.11 -13.12 -17.64
CA SER A 24 0.64 -13.22 -18.88
C SER A 24 1.20 -11.84 -19.22
N VAL A 25 2.51 -11.66 -18.95
CA VAL A 25 3.21 -10.39 -19.14
C VAL A 25 3.99 -10.43 -20.46
N PRO A 26 3.67 -9.57 -21.43
CA PRO A 26 4.39 -9.49 -22.70
C PRO A 26 5.81 -8.90 -22.50
N LYS A 27 6.67 -9.01 -23.54
CA LYS A 27 8.02 -8.42 -23.49
C LYS A 27 8.00 -6.89 -23.46
N ASN A 28 6.93 -6.28 -23.96
CA ASN A 28 6.73 -4.84 -23.99
C ASN A 28 5.35 -4.48 -23.42
N PRO A 29 5.13 -4.63 -22.08
CA PRO A 29 3.84 -4.33 -21.49
C PRO A 29 3.55 -2.83 -21.49
N ILE A 30 2.30 -2.47 -21.78
CA ILE A 30 1.80 -1.11 -21.55
C ILE A 30 1.42 -0.98 -20.08
N ILE A 31 2.04 -0.03 -19.39
CA ILE A 31 1.80 0.24 -17.97
C ILE A 31 1.21 1.64 -17.80
N PRO A 32 -0.07 1.78 -17.40
CA PRO A 32 -0.63 3.05 -17.01
C PRO A 32 0.12 3.64 -15.81
N PHE A 33 0.42 4.94 -15.86
CA PHE A 33 0.94 5.65 -14.71
C PHE A 33 0.23 6.98 -14.50
N ILE A 34 0.05 7.36 -13.24
CA ILE A 34 -0.42 8.68 -12.83
C ILE A 34 0.80 9.41 -12.27
N GLU A 35 1.17 10.55 -12.86
CA GLU A 35 2.30 11.35 -12.38
C GLU A 35 2.15 11.75 -10.90
N GLY A 36 0.92 12.12 -10.52
CA GLY A 36 0.60 12.58 -9.17
C GLY A 36 0.69 14.09 -9.01
N ASP A 37 0.25 14.56 -7.86
CA ASP A 37 0.21 15.97 -7.48
C ASP A 37 1.42 16.35 -6.61
N GLY A 38 1.66 17.65 -6.47
CA GLY A 38 2.74 18.16 -5.64
C GLY A 38 4.10 17.60 -6.06
N ILE A 39 4.78 16.89 -5.18
CA ILE A 39 6.09 16.26 -5.48
C ILE A 39 6.02 15.13 -6.51
N GLY A 40 4.83 14.72 -6.94
CA GLY A 40 4.64 13.75 -8.01
C GLY A 40 5.41 14.11 -9.28
N VAL A 41 5.45 15.40 -9.64
CA VAL A 41 6.18 15.92 -10.80
C VAL A 41 7.71 15.71 -10.71
N ASP A 42 8.26 15.60 -9.50
CA ASP A 42 9.68 15.35 -9.29
C ASP A 42 9.99 13.85 -9.27
N ILE A 43 9.21 13.06 -8.49
CA ILE A 43 9.54 11.66 -8.22
C ILE A 43 9.13 10.69 -9.35
N SER A 44 8.06 10.99 -10.09
CA SER A 44 7.55 10.06 -11.10
C SER A 44 8.47 9.95 -12.32
N PRO A 45 9.04 11.04 -12.89
CA PRO A 45 10.05 10.94 -13.94
C PRO A 45 11.31 10.20 -13.49
N VAL A 46 11.74 10.40 -12.23
CA VAL A 46 12.91 9.71 -11.65
C VAL A 46 12.63 8.21 -11.51
N MET A 47 11.45 7.83 -11.03
CA MET A 47 11.03 6.44 -10.96
C MET A 47 11.06 5.77 -12.35
N ILE A 48 10.47 6.38 -13.36
CA ILE A 48 10.48 5.86 -14.74
C ILE A 48 11.91 5.64 -15.22
N LYS A 49 12.80 6.64 -15.04
CA LYS A 49 14.21 6.56 -15.42
C LYS A 49 14.93 5.40 -14.75
N VAL A 50 14.73 5.21 -13.45
CA VAL A 50 15.36 4.13 -12.67
C VAL A 50 14.85 2.76 -13.09
N VAL A 51 13.54 2.62 -13.31
CA VAL A 51 12.91 1.37 -13.77
C VAL A 51 13.40 1.01 -15.17
N ASP A 52 13.40 1.96 -16.10
CA ASP A 52 13.85 1.72 -17.48
C ASP A 52 15.33 1.30 -17.51
N ALA A 53 16.18 1.92 -16.69
CA ALA A 53 17.58 1.53 -16.56
C ALA A 53 17.77 0.13 -15.98
N ALA A 54 16.97 -0.24 -14.99
CA ALA A 54 17.00 -1.57 -14.40
C ALA A 54 16.55 -2.65 -15.40
N VAL A 55 15.46 -2.38 -16.13
CA VAL A 55 14.92 -3.29 -17.16
C VAL A 55 15.92 -3.45 -18.32
N GLU A 56 16.49 -2.37 -18.82
CA GLU A 56 17.51 -2.42 -19.87
C GLU A 56 18.73 -3.23 -19.43
N LYS A 57 19.23 -3.00 -18.22
CA LYS A 57 20.39 -3.71 -17.69
C LYS A 57 20.11 -5.21 -17.45
N ALA A 58 18.92 -5.56 -16.93
CA ALA A 58 18.54 -6.94 -16.68
C ALA A 58 18.34 -7.74 -17.97
N TYR A 59 17.70 -7.14 -18.98
CA TYR A 59 17.21 -7.87 -20.14
C TYR A 59 17.87 -7.43 -21.47
N LYS A 60 18.82 -6.50 -21.46
CA LYS A 60 19.65 -6.10 -22.61
C LYS A 60 18.83 -5.74 -23.85
N GLY A 61 17.73 -5.01 -23.66
CA GLY A 61 16.82 -4.58 -24.72
C GLY A 61 15.75 -5.61 -25.15
N GLU A 62 15.77 -6.84 -24.60
CA GLU A 62 14.75 -7.84 -24.91
C GLU A 62 13.39 -7.52 -24.31
N ARG A 63 13.36 -6.72 -23.26
CA ARG A 63 12.14 -6.26 -22.58
C ARG A 63 12.18 -4.75 -22.39
N LYS A 64 11.01 -4.13 -22.48
CA LYS A 64 10.85 -2.69 -22.32
C LYS A 64 9.44 -2.36 -21.84
N ILE A 65 9.26 -1.41 -20.93
CA ILE A 65 7.94 -0.91 -20.56
C ILE A 65 7.49 0.18 -21.52
N ALA A 66 6.26 0.09 -21.99
CA ALA A 66 5.58 1.17 -22.72
C ALA A 66 4.71 1.95 -21.70
N TRP A 67 5.23 3.07 -21.24
CA TRP A 67 4.54 3.90 -20.26
C TRP A 67 3.36 4.64 -20.89
N MET A 68 2.18 4.58 -20.24
CA MET A 68 0.95 5.23 -20.67
C MET A 68 0.47 6.18 -19.58
N GLU A 69 0.58 7.48 -19.80
CA GLU A 69 0.09 8.44 -18.83
C GLU A 69 -1.44 8.44 -18.79
N VAL A 70 -1.98 8.32 -17.58
CA VAL A 70 -3.40 8.45 -17.26
C VAL A 70 -3.56 9.49 -16.17
N TYR A 71 -4.70 10.16 -16.09
CA TYR A 71 -4.83 11.39 -15.34
C TYR A 71 -5.72 11.23 -14.10
N ALA A 72 -5.25 11.71 -12.97
CA ALA A 72 -6.03 11.92 -11.75
C ALA A 72 -5.43 13.11 -10.98
N GLY A 73 -6.18 13.67 -10.05
CA GLY A 73 -5.75 14.82 -9.24
C GLY A 73 -5.77 16.14 -10.00
N GLU A 74 -4.89 17.04 -9.64
CA GLU A 74 -4.80 18.38 -10.20
C GLU A 74 -4.56 18.37 -11.72
N LYS A 75 -3.73 17.46 -12.21
CA LYS A 75 -3.47 17.34 -13.65
C LYS A 75 -4.71 16.91 -14.43
N ALA A 76 -5.59 16.09 -13.86
CA ALA A 76 -6.85 15.74 -14.52
C ALA A 76 -7.75 16.97 -14.72
N THR A 77 -7.82 17.88 -13.74
CA THR A 77 -8.62 19.09 -13.89
C THR A 77 -8.12 20.04 -14.99
N GLN A 78 -6.85 19.94 -15.35
CA GLN A 78 -6.25 20.73 -16.45
C GLN A 78 -6.48 20.07 -17.82
N VAL A 79 -6.48 18.74 -17.88
CA VAL A 79 -6.61 17.97 -19.13
C VAL A 79 -8.07 17.82 -19.56
N TYR A 80 -8.99 17.68 -18.62
CA TYR A 80 -10.44 17.50 -18.86
C TYR A 80 -11.21 18.79 -18.59
N ASP A 81 -11.62 19.03 -17.35
CA ASP A 81 -12.30 20.23 -16.88
C ASP A 81 -12.07 20.40 -15.38
N GLN A 82 -12.37 21.59 -14.84
CA GLN A 82 -12.06 21.97 -13.45
C GLN A 82 -12.68 21.05 -12.38
N ASP A 83 -13.76 20.36 -12.69
CA ASP A 83 -14.48 19.49 -11.76
C ASP A 83 -14.09 18.02 -11.87
N THR A 84 -13.32 17.67 -12.91
CA THR A 84 -12.92 16.28 -13.20
C THR A 84 -11.58 15.92 -12.53
N TRP A 85 -11.64 15.46 -11.29
CA TRP A 85 -10.48 15.02 -10.51
C TRP A 85 -10.10 13.55 -10.76
N LEU A 86 -11.06 12.72 -11.14
CA LEU A 86 -10.86 11.30 -11.44
C LEU A 86 -11.70 10.91 -12.66
N PRO A 87 -11.15 11.02 -13.86
CA PRO A 87 -11.85 10.66 -15.10
C PRO A 87 -12.22 9.19 -15.15
N GLN A 88 -13.39 8.87 -15.70
CA GLN A 88 -13.83 7.49 -15.89
C GLN A 88 -12.86 6.70 -16.76
N GLU A 89 -12.32 7.30 -17.83
CA GLU A 89 -11.36 6.61 -18.70
C GLU A 89 -10.04 6.26 -18.01
N THR A 90 -9.64 6.94 -16.93
CA THR A 90 -8.50 6.54 -16.10
C THR A 90 -8.81 5.23 -15.37
N LEU A 91 -10.01 5.11 -14.80
CA LEU A 91 -10.45 3.86 -14.16
C LEU A 91 -10.53 2.71 -15.16
N ASP A 92 -11.06 2.99 -16.35
CA ASP A 92 -11.18 2.01 -17.43
C ASP A 92 -9.79 1.57 -17.92
N ALA A 93 -8.86 2.51 -18.10
CA ALA A 93 -7.48 2.21 -18.48
C ALA A 93 -6.77 1.33 -17.43
N VAL A 94 -6.93 1.65 -16.14
CA VAL A 94 -6.33 0.84 -15.07
C VAL A 94 -6.89 -0.59 -15.05
N ARG A 95 -8.21 -0.76 -15.24
CA ARG A 95 -8.83 -2.09 -15.37
C ARG A 95 -8.34 -2.84 -16.61
N ASP A 96 -8.29 -2.15 -17.74
CA ASP A 96 -7.95 -2.72 -19.04
C ASP A 96 -6.50 -3.22 -19.13
N TYR A 97 -5.57 -2.55 -18.43
CA TYR A 97 -4.15 -2.85 -18.48
C TYR A 97 -3.63 -3.61 -17.25
N VAL A 98 -4.49 -3.84 -16.23
CA VAL A 98 -4.27 -4.75 -15.09
C VAL A 98 -3.24 -4.25 -14.10
N VAL A 99 -2.05 -3.81 -14.53
CA VAL A 99 -0.95 -3.34 -13.69
C VAL A 99 -0.71 -1.86 -13.95
N SER A 100 -0.67 -1.06 -12.89
CA SER A 100 -0.46 0.38 -12.95
C SER A 100 0.37 0.89 -11.78
N ILE A 101 0.90 2.13 -11.90
CA ILE A 101 1.62 2.79 -10.82
C ILE A 101 1.22 4.26 -10.74
N LYS A 102 1.23 4.85 -9.54
CA LYS A 102 0.87 6.25 -9.36
C LYS A 102 1.73 6.98 -8.33
N GLY A 103 1.98 8.24 -8.59
CA GLY A 103 2.46 9.21 -7.61
C GLY A 103 1.40 9.58 -6.56
N PRO A 104 1.72 10.45 -5.60
CA PRO A 104 0.80 10.90 -4.57
C PRO A 104 -0.33 11.76 -5.17
N LEU A 105 -1.52 11.73 -4.56
CA LEU A 105 -2.66 12.52 -5.01
C LEU A 105 -3.17 13.45 -3.88
N THR A 106 -3.51 14.67 -4.26
CA THR A 106 -4.15 15.65 -3.38
C THR A 106 -5.60 15.25 -3.10
N THR A 107 -6.02 15.40 -1.85
CA THR A 107 -7.45 15.32 -1.50
C THR A 107 -8.06 16.70 -1.67
N PRO A 108 -9.00 16.91 -2.61
CA PRO A 108 -9.60 18.22 -2.82
C PRO A 108 -10.35 18.69 -1.57
N VAL A 109 -10.19 19.97 -1.23
CA VAL A 109 -10.91 20.60 -0.10
C VAL A 109 -12.26 21.11 -0.61
N GLY A 110 -13.33 20.44 -0.25
CA GLY A 110 -14.71 20.73 -0.72
C GLY A 110 -15.13 19.85 -1.91
N GLY A 111 -16.41 19.85 -2.24
CA GLY A 111 -16.89 19.21 -3.48
C GLY A 111 -17.26 17.72 -3.39
N GLY A 112 -17.42 17.14 -2.20
CA GLY A 112 -17.99 15.78 -2.02
C GLY A 112 -17.05 14.61 -2.25
N ILE A 113 -15.86 14.80 -2.82
CA ILE A 113 -14.81 13.75 -2.92
C ILE A 113 -13.99 13.80 -1.63
N ARG A 114 -14.08 12.74 -0.81
CA ARG A 114 -13.34 12.68 0.46
C ARG A 114 -11.84 12.41 0.27
N SER A 115 -11.49 11.53 -0.66
CA SER A 115 -10.12 11.22 -1.02
C SER A 115 -10.08 10.53 -2.37
N LEU A 116 -9.22 10.98 -3.28
CA LEU A 116 -9.02 10.34 -4.58
C LEU A 116 -8.42 8.94 -4.43
N ASN A 117 -7.53 8.74 -3.46
CA ASN A 117 -6.97 7.42 -3.18
C ASN A 117 -8.07 6.44 -2.72
N VAL A 118 -8.96 6.87 -1.84
CA VAL A 118 -10.11 6.04 -1.40
C VAL A 118 -11.04 5.76 -2.57
N ALA A 119 -11.33 6.76 -3.42
CA ALA A 119 -12.17 6.57 -4.60
C ALA A 119 -11.58 5.54 -5.57
N LEU A 120 -10.28 5.59 -5.86
CA LEU A 120 -9.59 4.60 -6.68
C LEU A 120 -9.70 3.19 -6.08
N ARG A 121 -9.43 3.04 -4.79
CA ARG A 121 -9.50 1.75 -4.08
C ARG A 121 -10.90 1.14 -4.12
N GLN A 122 -11.93 1.95 -3.88
CA GLN A 122 -13.32 1.49 -3.89
C GLN A 122 -13.82 1.18 -5.30
N GLN A 123 -13.58 2.08 -6.27
CA GLN A 123 -14.10 1.90 -7.64
C GLN A 123 -13.41 0.78 -8.41
N LEU A 124 -12.16 0.47 -8.07
CA LEU A 124 -11.39 -0.63 -8.67
C LEU A 124 -11.40 -1.90 -7.82
N ASP A 125 -12.13 -1.89 -6.70
CA ASP A 125 -12.17 -2.97 -5.68
C ASP A 125 -10.77 -3.45 -5.25
N LEU A 126 -9.85 -2.49 -5.02
CA LEU A 126 -8.49 -2.77 -4.56
C LEU A 126 -8.53 -3.03 -3.05
N TYR A 127 -9.00 -4.19 -2.65
CA TYR A 127 -9.32 -4.51 -1.26
C TYR A 127 -8.12 -4.84 -0.37
N VAL A 128 -6.94 -4.99 -0.95
CA VAL A 128 -5.68 -5.21 -0.24
C VAL A 128 -4.78 -4.00 -0.41
N CYS A 129 -4.35 -3.38 0.69
CA CYS A 129 -3.20 -2.48 0.70
C CYS A 129 -2.00 -3.26 1.27
N GLN A 130 -1.03 -3.58 0.43
CA GLN A 130 0.18 -4.30 0.80
C GLN A 130 1.33 -3.32 0.98
N ARG A 131 1.92 -3.28 2.17
CA ARG A 131 3.03 -2.39 2.53
C ARG A 131 4.16 -3.17 3.16
N PRO A 132 5.21 -3.58 2.41
CA PRO A 132 6.41 -4.14 2.99
C PRO A 132 7.23 -3.06 3.69
N VAL A 133 7.75 -3.39 4.85
CA VAL A 133 8.60 -2.51 5.66
C VAL A 133 9.86 -3.27 6.01
N ARG A 134 11.00 -2.77 5.53
CA ARG A 134 12.32 -3.31 5.84
C ARG A 134 13.34 -2.19 5.96
N TRP A 135 14.35 -2.42 6.76
CA TRP A 135 15.46 -1.49 6.88
C TRP A 135 16.50 -1.72 5.79
N PHE A 136 17.04 -0.64 5.24
CA PHE A 136 18.21 -0.66 4.37
C PHE A 136 19.43 -0.29 5.19
N GLU A 137 20.49 -1.11 5.10
CA GLU A 137 21.68 -0.91 5.92
C GLU A 137 22.30 0.49 5.70
N GLY A 138 22.52 1.20 6.81
CA GLY A 138 23.05 2.56 6.81
C GLY A 138 21.99 3.66 6.90
N VAL A 139 20.70 3.34 6.70
CA VAL A 139 19.64 4.33 6.88
C VAL A 139 19.50 4.70 8.35
N PRO A 140 19.45 6.01 8.69
CA PRO A 140 19.22 6.46 10.05
C PRO A 140 17.90 5.97 10.61
N SER A 141 17.91 5.51 11.87
CA SER A 141 16.71 4.95 12.51
C SER A 141 16.64 5.41 13.98
N PRO A 142 15.42 5.66 14.50
CA PRO A 142 15.21 5.97 15.91
C PRO A 142 15.28 4.73 16.81
N VAL A 143 15.22 3.51 16.25
CA VAL A 143 15.28 2.27 17.03
C VAL A 143 16.68 1.68 17.05
N LYS A 144 16.97 0.88 18.09
CA LYS A 144 18.33 0.34 18.32
C LYS A 144 18.74 -0.73 17.33
N LYS A 145 17.79 -1.50 16.82
CA LYS A 145 18.02 -2.63 15.92
C LYS A 145 17.04 -2.61 14.74
N PRO A 146 17.16 -1.62 13.85
CA PRO A 146 16.23 -1.52 12.72
C PRO A 146 16.31 -2.72 11.76
N GLY A 147 17.44 -3.41 11.72
CA GLY A 147 17.60 -4.63 10.91
C GLY A 147 16.73 -5.81 11.34
N ASP A 148 16.14 -5.76 12.55
CA ASP A 148 15.16 -6.76 13.00
C ASP A 148 13.76 -6.50 12.42
N VAL A 149 13.55 -5.36 11.73
CA VAL A 149 12.28 -5.00 11.08
C VAL A 149 12.27 -5.50 9.64
N ASP A 150 11.50 -6.55 9.39
CA ASP A 150 11.19 -7.08 8.06
C ASP A 150 9.75 -7.61 8.06
N MET A 151 8.80 -6.72 7.89
CA MET A 151 7.38 -7.04 7.97
C MET A 151 6.64 -6.65 6.69
N VAL A 152 5.55 -7.35 6.41
CA VAL A 152 4.64 -6.99 5.32
C VAL A 152 3.23 -6.83 5.87
N ILE A 153 2.70 -5.62 5.75
CA ILE A 153 1.35 -5.30 6.18
C ILE A 153 0.37 -5.55 5.05
N PHE A 154 -0.66 -6.33 5.34
CA PHE A 154 -1.88 -6.51 4.56
C PHE A 154 -3.00 -5.75 5.27
N ARG A 155 -3.25 -4.53 4.83
CA ARG A 155 -4.28 -3.63 5.33
C ARG A 155 -5.54 -3.81 4.52
N GLU A 156 -6.68 -4.06 5.18
CA GLU A 156 -7.98 -3.99 4.55
C GLU A 156 -8.19 -2.57 3.97
N ASN A 157 -8.78 -2.46 2.81
CA ASN A 157 -8.72 -1.23 2.03
C ASN A 157 -10.08 -0.72 1.54
N SER A 158 -11.18 -1.41 1.86
CA SER A 158 -12.52 -1.13 1.32
C SER A 158 -13.56 -0.75 2.38
N GLU A 159 -13.37 -1.16 3.62
CA GLU A 159 -14.31 -1.01 4.74
C GLU A 159 -13.73 -0.15 5.88
N ASP A 160 -14.18 -0.43 7.10
CA ASP A 160 -13.82 0.28 8.32
C ASP A 160 -14.35 1.72 8.30
N ILE A 161 -13.81 2.60 9.11
CA ILE A 161 -14.18 4.03 9.13
C ILE A 161 -13.88 4.73 7.79
N TYR A 162 -13.01 4.16 6.97
CA TYR A 162 -12.69 4.64 5.61
C TYR A 162 -13.85 4.47 4.62
N ALA A 163 -14.89 3.70 4.96
CA ALA A 163 -16.16 3.70 4.22
C ALA A 163 -16.81 5.11 4.21
N GLY A 164 -16.42 5.97 5.13
CA GLY A 164 -16.81 7.36 5.15
C GLY A 164 -18.28 7.60 5.51
N VAL A 165 -18.89 6.68 6.24
CA VAL A 165 -20.27 6.80 6.70
C VAL A 165 -20.31 7.58 7.99
N GLU A 166 -20.49 8.90 7.90
CA GLU A 166 -20.52 9.77 9.07
C GLU A 166 -21.37 11.02 8.84
N TRP A 167 -21.84 11.61 9.92
CA TRP A 167 -22.65 12.81 9.92
C TRP A 167 -22.11 13.85 10.90
N LYS A 168 -22.11 15.09 10.45
CA LYS A 168 -21.60 16.24 11.21
C LYS A 168 -22.48 16.52 12.44
N ALA A 169 -21.84 16.84 13.56
CA ALA A 169 -22.53 17.30 14.77
C ALA A 169 -23.49 18.46 14.50
N GLY A 170 -24.70 18.36 15.04
CA GLY A 170 -25.76 19.36 14.86
C GLY A 170 -26.43 19.35 13.48
N SER A 171 -26.13 18.38 12.61
CA SER A 171 -26.86 18.20 11.36
C SER A 171 -28.18 17.43 11.59
N PRO A 172 -29.24 17.69 10.79
CA PRO A 172 -30.50 16.94 10.90
C PRO A 172 -30.33 15.45 10.71
N GLU A 173 -29.36 15.03 9.89
CA GLU A 173 -29.04 13.63 9.64
C GLU A 173 -28.40 12.97 10.88
N ALA A 174 -27.47 13.66 11.56
CA ALA A 174 -26.86 13.16 12.79
C ALA A 174 -27.92 13.01 13.89
N GLU A 175 -28.82 13.98 14.05
CA GLU A 175 -29.92 13.93 15.00
C GLU A 175 -30.87 12.75 14.69
N LYS A 176 -31.19 12.52 13.43
CA LYS A 176 -32.03 11.40 12.98
C LYS A 176 -31.39 10.05 13.30
N VAL A 177 -30.07 9.89 13.05
CA VAL A 177 -29.35 8.65 13.38
C VAL A 177 -29.29 8.43 14.89
N ILE A 178 -28.96 9.45 15.66
CA ILE A 178 -28.92 9.37 17.12
C ILE A 178 -30.30 8.99 17.69
N LYS A 179 -31.37 9.63 17.20
CA LYS A 179 -32.75 9.32 17.58
C LYS A 179 -33.11 7.87 17.27
N PHE A 180 -32.80 7.39 16.07
CA PHE A 180 -33.01 6.00 15.67
C PHE A 180 -32.28 5.03 16.63
N LEU A 181 -31.01 5.29 16.91
CA LEU A 181 -30.21 4.45 17.82
C LEU A 181 -30.76 4.45 19.25
N THR A 182 -31.20 5.60 19.75
CA THR A 182 -31.69 5.70 21.15
C THR A 182 -33.12 5.22 21.32
N GLU A 183 -34.05 5.59 20.42
CA GLU A 183 -35.47 5.30 20.54
C GLU A 183 -35.83 3.92 19.94
N GLU A 184 -35.35 3.60 18.74
CA GLU A 184 -35.70 2.36 18.03
C GLU A 184 -34.78 1.17 18.46
N MET A 185 -33.46 1.43 18.56
CA MET A 185 -32.48 0.38 18.92
C MET A 185 -32.20 0.31 20.42
N GLY A 186 -32.77 1.21 21.24
CA GLY A 186 -32.62 1.21 22.68
C GLY A 186 -31.20 1.47 23.18
N VAL A 187 -30.35 2.11 22.40
CA VAL A 187 -28.97 2.44 22.76
C VAL A 187 -28.94 3.53 23.84
N LYS A 188 -28.45 3.17 25.04
CA LYS A 188 -28.33 4.13 26.18
C LYS A 188 -26.91 4.63 26.42
N LYS A 189 -25.95 4.24 25.55
CA LYS A 189 -24.52 4.51 25.78
C LYS A 189 -24.01 5.79 25.11
N ILE A 190 -24.80 6.45 24.27
CA ILE A 190 -24.48 7.76 23.74
C ILE A 190 -24.72 8.79 24.85
N ARG A 191 -23.64 9.22 25.49
CA ARG A 191 -23.71 10.05 26.70
C ARG A 191 -24.19 11.48 26.42
N PHE A 192 -23.73 12.04 25.31
CA PHE A 192 -24.08 13.39 24.88
C PHE A 192 -24.70 13.30 23.51
N THR A 193 -26.00 13.52 23.41
CA THR A 193 -26.76 13.40 22.16
C THR A 193 -26.84 14.70 21.38
N GLU A 194 -26.74 15.84 22.07
CA GLU A 194 -26.74 17.17 21.46
C GLU A 194 -25.35 17.49 20.87
N ASN A 195 -25.33 18.05 19.67
CA ASN A 195 -24.09 18.41 18.95
C ASN A 195 -23.05 17.26 18.89
N CYS A 196 -23.54 16.04 18.73
CA CYS A 196 -22.72 14.84 18.60
C CYS A 196 -22.57 14.47 17.12
N GLY A 197 -21.32 14.34 16.65
CA GLY A 197 -21.02 13.70 15.38
C GLY A 197 -21.14 12.19 15.52
N ILE A 198 -21.61 11.49 14.48
CA ILE A 198 -21.76 10.03 14.50
C ILE A 198 -21.12 9.43 13.25
N GLY A 199 -20.41 8.32 13.43
CA GLY A 199 -19.80 7.57 12.35
C GLY A 199 -20.04 6.07 12.50
N ILE A 200 -20.05 5.34 11.38
CA ILE A 200 -20.27 3.90 11.32
C ILE A 200 -18.99 3.22 10.86
N LYS A 201 -18.65 2.14 11.54
CA LYS A 201 -17.52 1.26 11.23
C LYS A 201 -18.05 -0.08 10.70
N PRO A 202 -18.26 -0.25 9.40
CA PRO A 202 -18.62 -1.54 8.83
C PRO A 202 -17.39 -2.46 8.78
N VAL A 203 -17.57 -3.72 9.17
CA VAL A 203 -16.60 -4.80 9.02
C VAL A 203 -17.37 -6.04 8.62
N SER A 204 -17.12 -6.55 7.42
CA SER A 204 -17.83 -7.71 6.88
C SER A 204 -16.99 -8.99 6.93
N GLN A 205 -17.68 -10.12 6.89
CA GLN A 205 -17.04 -11.42 6.79
C GLN A 205 -16.32 -11.58 5.45
N GLU A 206 -16.94 -11.12 4.36
CA GLU A 206 -16.37 -11.19 3.01
C GLU A 206 -15.10 -10.36 2.90
N GLY A 207 -15.15 -9.06 3.27
CA GLY A 207 -14.00 -8.16 3.26
C GLY A 207 -12.85 -8.68 4.10
N THR A 208 -13.16 -9.20 5.30
CA THR A 208 -12.16 -9.81 6.18
C THR A 208 -11.53 -11.05 5.56
N LYS A 209 -12.36 -12.00 5.11
CA LYS A 209 -11.85 -13.30 4.62
C LYS A 209 -11.01 -13.15 3.37
N ARG A 210 -11.40 -12.27 2.43
CA ARG A 210 -10.61 -12.04 1.21
C ARG A 210 -9.24 -11.41 1.51
N LEU A 211 -9.15 -10.48 2.47
CA LEU A 211 -7.89 -9.89 2.91
C LEU A 211 -6.98 -10.92 3.57
N VAL A 212 -7.50 -11.62 4.58
CA VAL A 212 -6.72 -12.61 5.35
C VAL A 212 -6.23 -13.74 4.45
N ARG A 213 -7.05 -14.19 3.49
CA ARG A 213 -6.64 -15.18 2.48
C ARG A 213 -5.41 -14.71 1.70
N LYS A 214 -5.37 -13.45 1.25
CA LYS A 214 -4.20 -12.89 0.55
C LYS A 214 -2.96 -12.83 1.45
N ALA A 215 -3.12 -12.46 2.71
CA ALA A 215 -2.01 -12.43 3.66
C ALA A 215 -1.43 -13.83 3.95
N LEU A 216 -2.29 -14.82 4.15
CA LEU A 216 -1.89 -16.23 4.35
C LEU A 216 -1.24 -16.81 3.10
N GLN A 217 -1.82 -16.57 1.91
CA GLN A 217 -1.26 -17.01 0.65
C GLN A 217 0.13 -16.40 0.42
N TYR A 218 0.29 -15.10 0.67
CA TYR A 218 1.58 -14.42 0.60
C TYR A 218 2.61 -15.07 1.54
N ALA A 219 2.23 -15.37 2.78
CA ALA A 219 3.12 -16.00 3.74
C ALA A 219 3.56 -17.40 3.28
N VAL A 220 2.66 -18.19 2.71
CA VAL A 220 2.98 -19.52 2.15
C VAL A 220 3.87 -19.40 0.92
N ASP A 221 3.56 -18.49 -0.01
CA ASP A 221 4.29 -18.33 -1.28
C ASP A 221 5.71 -17.79 -1.08
N ASN A 222 5.90 -16.94 -0.08
CA ASN A 222 7.19 -16.31 0.21
C ASN A 222 7.93 -16.92 1.41
N ASP A 223 7.48 -18.11 1.87
CA ASP A 223 8.09 -18.87 2.98
C ASP A 223 8.27 -18.03 4.27
N ARG A 224 7.28 -17.14 4.53
CA ARG A 224 7.26 -16.27 5.72
C ARG A 224 6.87 -17.07 6.96
N SER A 225 7.36 -16.66 8.13
CA SER A 225 7.29 -17.45 9.36
C SER A 225 5.96 -17.34 10.10
N SER A 226 5.24 -16.22 9.95
CA SER A 226 3.99 -16.00 10.67
C SER A 226 3.05 -15.02 9.97
N VAL A 227 1.75 -15.15 10.28
CA VAL A 227 0.72 -14.15 10.01
C VAL A 227 0.08 -13.72 11.32
N THR A 228 0.12 -12.42 11.62
CA THR A 228 -0.45 -11.85 12.84
C THR A 228 -1.71 -11.06 12.50
N LEU A 229 -2.85 -11.48 13.06
CA LEU A 229 -4.12 -10.77 12.98
C LEU A 229 -4.12 -9.64 14.01
N VAL A 230 -4.07 -8.39 13.58
CA VAL A 230 -4.06 -7.24 14.50
C VAL A 230 -5.44 -6.61 14.58
N HIS A 231 -5.95 -6.47 15.80
CA HIS A 231 -7.33 -6.06 16.07
C HIS A 231 -7.51 -5.41 17.45
N LYS A 232 -8.63 -4.69 17.64
CA LYS A 232 -9.07 -4.19 18.96
C LYS A 232 -10.35 -4.92 19.44
N GLY A 233 -10.41 -6.22 19.24
CA GLY A 233 -11.59 -7.06 19.48
C GLY A 233 -12.02 -7.19 20.93
N ASN A 234 -11.16 -6.88 21.90
CA ASN A 234 -11.54 -6.81 23.32
C ASN A 234 -12.53 -5.66 23.62
N ILE A 235 -12.54 -4.60 22.79
CA ILE A 235 -13.46 -3.46 22.87
C ILE A 235 -14.55 -3.56 21.80
N MET A 236 -14.16 -3.71 20.53
CA MET A 236 -15.05 -3.79 19.36
C MET A 236 -15.31 -5.26 19.00
N LYS A 237 -16.11 -5.94 19.84
CA LYS A 237 -16.29 -7.40 19.79
C LYS A 237 -16.90 -7.91 18.49
N PHE A 238 -17.84 -7.17 17.92
CA PHE A 238 -18.63 -7.60 16.76
C PHE A 238 -18.12 -7.04 15.42
N THR A 239 -17.07 -6.26 15.45
CA THR A 239 -16.35 -5.74 14.27
C THR A 239 -14.92 -6.28 14.28
N GLU A 240 -14.03 -5.72 15.06
CA GLU A 240 -12.63 -6.16 15.10
C GLU A 240 -12.43 -7.54 15.75
N GLY A 241 -13.28 -7.91 16.73
CA GLY A 241 -13.30 -9.27 17.27
C GLY A 241 -13.75 -10.29 16.22
N ALA A 242 -14.78 -9.95 15.46
CA ALA A 242 -15.23 -10.77 14.34
C ALA A 242 -14.16 -10.89 13.25
N PHE A 243 -13.43 -9.81 12.91
CA PHE A 243 -12.27 -9.88 12.03
C PHE A 243 -11.27 -10.96 12.45
N LYS A 244 -10.89 -10.99 13.73
CA LYS A 244 -9.99 -12.01 14.28
C LYS A 244 -10.58 -13.42 14.09
N ASP A 245 -11.85 -13.61 14.47
CA ASP A 245 -12.48 -14.92 14.42
C ASP A 245 -12.59 -15.44 12.97
N TRP A 246 -13.03 -14.61 12.04
CA TRP A 246 -13.09 -14.95 10.61
C TRP A 246 -11.69 -15.17 10.00
N GLY A 247 -10.67 -14.48 10.50
CA GLY A 247 -9.29 -14.71 10.10
C GLY A 247 -8.80 -16.11 10.48
N TYR A 248 -9.10 -16.57 11.70
CA TYR A 248 -8.81 -17.94 12.10
C TYR A 248 -9.66 -18.99 11.36
N GLU A 249 -10.91 -18.67 10.98
CA GLU A 249 -11.71 -19.54 10.11
C GLU A 249 -11.02 -19.76 8.77
N VAL A 250 -10.53 -18.70 8.11
CA VAL A 250 -9.78 -18.82 6.84
C VAL A 250 -8.55 -19.70 7.01
N ALA A 251 -7.76 -19.48 8.06
CA ALA A 251 -6.57 -20.29 8.32
C ALA A 251 -6.91 -21.79 8.46
N ARG A 252 -7.95 -22.10 9.23
CA ARG A 252 -8.40 -23.47 9.46
C ARG A 252 -9.01 -24.10 8.21
N ASP A 253 -9.99 -23.43 7.61
CA ASP A 253 -10.91 -24.04 6.63
C ASP A 253 -10.29 -24.05 5.21
N GLU A 254 -9.45 -23.07 4.89
CA GLU A 254 -8.86 -22.94 3.54
C GLU A 254 -7.38 -23.33 3.49
N PHE A 255 -6.64 -23.20 4.61
CA PHE A 255 -5.20 -23.51 4.66
C PHE A 255 -4.87 -24.72 5.55
N GLY A 256 -5.88 -25.36 6.13
CA GLY A 256 -5.68 -26.57 6.94
C GLY A 256 -4.90 -26.33 8.24
N ALA A 257 -5.00 -25.12 8.81
CA ALA A 257 -4.30 -24.78 10.04
C ALA A 257 -4.80 -25.65 11.21
N ALA A 258 -3.85 -26.17 12.01
CA ALA A 258 -4.10 -26.88 13.25
C ALA A 258 -3.77 -26.00 14.46
N LEU A 259 -4.38 -26.28 15.61
CA LEU A 259 -4.05 -25.58 16.85
C LEU A 259 -2.57 -25.78 17.21
N LEU A 260 -1.89 -24.71 17.55
CA LEU A 260 -0.52 -24.73 18.06
C LEU A 260 -0.56 -24.92 19.57
N ASP A 261 0.04 -26.00 20.08
CA ASP A 261 0.15 -26.32 21.52
C ASP A 261 -1.19 -26.25 22.29
N GLY A 262 -2.30 -26.61 21.62
CA GLY A 262 -3.64 -26.55 22.20
C GLY A 262 -4.38 -25.21 22.06
N GLY A 263 -3.78 -24.27 21.35
CA GLY A 263 -4.40 -22.98 21.02
C GLY A 263 -4.08 -21.84 22.00
N PRO A 264 -4.58 -20.61 21.78
CA PRO A 264 -5.55 -20.24 20.71
C PRO A 264 -4.91 -20.07 19.33
N TRP A 265 -3.57 -19.98 19.23
CA TRP A 265 -2.86 -19.82 17.98
C TRP A 265 -2.93 -21.07 17.13
N MET A 266 -2.69 -20.91 15.83
CA MET A 266 -2.69 -22.00 14.87
C MET A 266 -1.38 -22.04 14.09
N GLN A 267 -1.13 -23.16 13.41
CA GLN A 267 -0.02 -23.30 12.46
C GLN A 267 -0.48 -23.95 11.17
N ILE A 268 0.05 -23.46 10.06
CA ILE A 268 -0.12 -24.00 8.72
C ILE A 268 1.18 -24.73 8.35
N LYS A 269 1.08 -25.94 7.81
CA LYS A 269 2.22 -26.61 7.17
C LYS A 269 2.36 -26.07 5.75
N ASN A 270 3.42 -25.30 5.46
CA ASN A 270 3.65 -24.80 4.10
C ASN A 270 3.86 -26.00 3.14
N PRO A 271 2.97 -26.18 2.14
CA PRO A 271 3.05 -27.35 1.25
C PRO A 271 4.27 -27.32 0.32
N LYS A 272 4.88 -26.13 0.10
CA LYS A 272 6.04 -25.95 -0.78
C LYS A 272 7.36 -26.24 -0.07
N SER A 273 7.56 -25.68 1.14
CA SER A 273 8.81 -25.75 1.88
C SER A 273 8.80 -26.76 3.02
N GLY A 274 7.63 -27.17 3.47
CA GLY A 274 7.46 -28.01 4.65
C GLY A 274 7.68 -27.30 5.99
N LYS A 275 7.95 -25.99 6.01
CA LYS A 275 8.05 -25.18 7.23
C LYS A 275 6.68 -24.86 7.79
N ASN A 276 6.63 -24.45 9.04
CA ASN A 276 5.42 -24.02 9.68
C ASN A 276 5.25 -22.49 9.55
N VAL A 277 4.03 -22.03 9.24
CA VAL A 277 3.60 -20.64 9.31
C VAL A 277 2.68 -20.50 10.52
N VAL A 278 3.09 -19.72 11.50
CA VAL A 278 2.28 -19.48 12.72
C VAL A 278 1.21 -18.44 12.44
N VAL A 279 -0.04 -18.76 12.73
CA VAL A 279 -1.16 -17.80 12.69
C VAL A 279 -1.51 -17.42 14.13
N LYS A 280 -1.35 -16.14 14.45
CA LYS A 280 -1.56 -15.59 15.79
C LYS A 280 -2.33 -14.28 15.75
N ASP A 281 -2.78 -13.79 16.90
CA ASP A 281 -3.43 -12.49 16.99
C ASP A 281 -2.80 -11.62 18.07
N VAL A 282 -2.88 -10.31 17.88
CA VAL A 282 -2.39 -9.30 18.82
C VAL A 282 -3.35 -8.12 18.85
N ILE A 283 -3.65 -7.62 20.06
CA ILE A 283 -4.43 -6.39 20.25
C ILE A 283 -3.64 -5.18 19.72
N ALA A 284 -4.29 -4.28 18.99
CA ALA A 284 -3.67 -3.21 18.23
C ALA A 284 -2.73 -2.30 19.03
N ASP A 285 -3.12 -1.88 20.24
CA ASP A 285 -2.26 -1.08 21.11
C ASP A 285 -1.06 -1.86 21.65
N ALA A 286 -1.21 -3.16 21.90
CA ALA A 286 -0.08 -4.04 22.21
C ALA A 286 0.86 -4.17 20.99
N MET A 287 0.32 -4.28 19.76
CA MET A 287 1.14 -4.36 18.55
C MET A 287 2.02 -3.13 18.38
N LEU A 288 1.52 -1.92 18.65
CA LEU A 288 2.31 -0.69 18.60
C LEU A 288 3.50 -0.69 19.58
N GLN A 289 3.44 -1.46 20.68
CA GLN A 289 4.59 -1.70 21.54
C GLN A 289 5.51 -2.79 21.00
N GLN A 290 4.91 -3.88 20.49
CA GLN A 290 5.67 -5.07 20.07
C GLN A 290 6.58 -4.79 18.87
N ILE A 291 6.13 -3.98 17.91
CA ILE A 291 6.95 -3.60 16.75
C ILE A 291 8.24 -2.88 17.18
N LEU A 292 8.20 -2.10 18.27
CA LEU A 292 9.38 -1.41 18.84
C LEU A 292 10.26 -2.33 19.69
N LEU A 293 9.66 -3.23 20.48
CA LEU A 293 10.36 -4.01 21.50
C LEU A 293 10.87 -5.36 20.99
N ARG A 294 10.13 -5.98 20.08
CA ARG A 294 10.39 -7.35 19.58
C ARG A 294 9.99 -7.51 18.12
N PRO A 295 10.49 -6.64 17.20
CA PRO A 295 10.09 -6.68 15.78
C PRO A 295 10.35 -8.03 15.13
N ALA A 296 11.42 -8.72 15.47
CA ALA A 296 11.80 -10.03 14.91
C ALA A 296 10.77 -11.16 15.16
N GLU A 297 9.80 -10.96 16.06
CA GLU A 297 8.74 -11.94 16.31
C GLU A 297 7.57 -11.83 15.31
N TYR A 298 7.56 -10.81 14.45
CA TYR A 298 6.46 -10.49 13.55
C TYR A 298 6.95 -10.48 12.10
N ASP A 299 6.10 -10.98 11.21
CA ASP A 299 6.44 -11.16 9.82
C ASP A 299 5.34 -10.58 8.90
N VAL A 300 4.29 -11.34 8.58
CA VAL A 300 3.13 -10.82 7.87
C VAL A 300 2.08 -10.34 8.87
N ILE A 301 1.54 -9.15 8.66
CA ILE A 301 0.49 -8.55 9.48
C ILE A 301 -0.77 -8.41 8.65
N ALA A 302 -1.89 -8.99 9.08
CA ALA A 302 -3.19 -8.76 8.49
C ALA A 302 -4.06 -7.94 9.45
N THR A 303 -4.63 -6.83 8.99
CA THR A 303 -5.36 -5.92 9.88
C THR A 303 -6.41 -5.10 9.14
N LEU A 304 -7.33 -4.51 9.90
CA LEU A 304 -8.33 -3.58 9.41
C LEU A 304 -7.72 -2.27 8.93
N ASN A 305 -8.51 -1.49 8.21
CA ASN A 305 -8.05 -0.32 7.46
C ASN A 305 -7.35 0.72 8.34
N LEU A 306 -7.98 1.20 9.41
CA LEU A 306 -7.40 2.21 10.30
C LEU A 306 -6.15 1.70 11.03
N ASN A 307 -6.21 0.50 11.59
CA ASN A 307 -5.07 -0.09 12.28
C ASN A 307 -3.88 -0.25 11.35
N GLY A 308 -4.11 -0.65 10.09
CA GLY A 308 -3.09 -0.81 9.08
C GLY A 308 -2.46 0.53 8.65
N ASP A 309 -3.25 1.60 8.62
CA ASP A 309 -2.75 2.95 8.37
C ASP A 309 -1.75 3.39 9.45
N TYR A 310 -2.14 3.29 10.71
CA TYR A 310 -1.28 3.67 11.83
C TYR A 310 -0.02 2.80 11.94
N LEU A 311 -0.16 1.48 11.80
CA LEU A 311 0.96 0.55 11.92
C LEU A 311 1.98 0.74 10.80
N SER A 312 1.54 0.97 9.56
CA SER A 312 2.47 1.12 8.44
C SER A 312 3.33 2.39 8.57
N ASP A 313 2.76 3.48 9.05
CA ASP A 313 3.52 4.72 9.26
C ASP A 313 4.45 4.62 10.47
N ALA A 314 4.01 3.96 11.55
CA ALA A 314 4.87 3.69 12.70
C ALA A 314 6.09 2.83 12.32
N LEU A 315 5.86 1.74 11.57
CA LEU A 315 6.93 0.88 11.08
C LEU A 315 7.85 1.58 10.07
N ALA A 316 7.28 2.41 9.17
CA ALA A 316 8.09 3.20 8.24
C ALA A 316 9.06 4.14 8.99
N ALA A 317 8.62 4.74 10.10
CA ALA A 317 9.48 5.59 10.93
C ALA A 317 10.64 4.80 11.55
N GLU A 318 10.43 3.52 11.92
CA GLU A 318 11.48 2.67 12.48
C GLU A 318 12.60 2.34 11.49
N VAL A 319 12.30 2.30 10.21
CA VAL A 319 13.27 1.95 9.16
C VAL A 319 13.81 3.14 8.38
N GLY A 320 13.48 4.37 8.79
CA GLY A 320 14.05 5.59 8.21
C GLY A 320 13.05 6.58 7.61
N GLY A 321 11.76 6.26 7.65
CA GLY A 321 10.68 7.16 7.26
C GLY A 321 9.95 6.76 5.96
N ILE A 322 8.87 7.47 5.70
CA ILE A 322 7.95 7.19 4.58
C ILE A 322 8.57 7.44 3.19
N GLY A 323 9.69 8.15 3.10
CA GLY A 323 10.40 8.40 1.85
C GLY A 323 10.94 7.14 1.15
N ILE A 324 11.03 6.01 1.88
CA ILE A 324 11.44 4.70 1.35
C ILE A 324 10.41 3.59 1.65
N ALA A 325 9.19 3.97 1.99
CA ALA A 325 8.10 3.02 2.26
C ALA A 325 7.26 2.78 1.00
N PRO A 326 7.33 1.59 0.37
CA PRO A 326 6.55 1.28 -0.81
C PRO A 326 5.14 0.80 -0.47
N GLY A 327 4.26 0.82 -1.47
CA GLY A 327 2.90 0.30 -1.35
C GLY A 327 2.32 -0.23 -2.64
N ALA A 328 1.37 -1.15 -2.49
CA ALA A 328 0.54 -1.66 -3.56
C ALA A 328 -0.91 -1.78 -3.10
N ASN A 329 -1.84 -1.49 -3.99
CA ASN A 329 -3.27 -1.75 -3.79
C ASN A 329 -3.69 -2.82 -4.79
N LEU A 330 -4.25 -3.91 -4.30
CA LEU A 330 -4.49 -5.12 -5.09
C LEU A 330 -5.96 -5.56 -5.01
N SER A 331 -6.48 -5.99 -6.13
CA SER A 331 -7.68 -6.82 -6.23
C SER A 331 -7.30 -8.25 -6.62
N ASP A 332 -8.27 -9.03 -7.11
CA ASP A 332 -7.95 -10.34 -7.68
C ASP A 332 -7.27 -10.21 -9.06
N SER A 333 -7.58 -9.18 -9.82
CA SER A 333 -7.10 -9.01 -11.19
C SER A 333 -6.34 -7.71 -11.44
N VAL A 334 -6.52 -6.67 -10.62
CA VAL A 334 -5.91 -5.35 -10.84
C VAL A 334 -4.90 -5.06 -9.72
N ALA A 335 -3.75 -4.53 -10.11
CA ALA A 335 -2.71 -4.08 -9.19
C ALA A 335 -2.33 -2.62 -9.48
N MET A 336 -2.41 -1.76 -8.45
CA MET A 336 -1.98 -0.37 -8.52
C MET A 336 -0.90 -0.12 -7.47
N PHE A 337 0.31 0.15 -7.90
CA PHE A 337 1.45 0.47 -7.04
C PHE A 337 1.49 1.96 -6.75
N GLU A 338 1.88 2.35 -5.54
CA GLU A 338 1.87 3.77 -5.15
C GLU A 338 2.92 4.11 -4.09
N ALA A 339 3.41 5.35 -4.12
CA ALA A 339 4.11 5.93 -2.98
C ALA A 339 3.14 6.07 -1.79
N THR A 340 3.62 5.77 -0.58
CA THR A 340 2.78 5.79 0.63
C THR A 340 2.67 7.16 1.29
N HIS A 341 3.56 8.11 0.91
CA HIS A 341 3.55 9.48 1.42
C HIS A 341 2.55 10.39 0.67
N GLY A 342 2.28 11.56 1.24
CA GLY A 342 1.44 12.60 0.64
C GLY A 342 2.15 13.44 -0.42
N THR A 343 1.45 14.46 -0.91
CA THR A 343 1.87 15.32 -2.04
C THR A 343 2.92 16.38 -1.68
N ALA A 344 3.11 16.71 -0.41
CA ALA A 344 4.06 17.71 0.09
C ALA A 344 4.22 18.95 -0.83
N PRO A 345 3.15 19.70 -1.14
CA PRO A 345 3.11 20.66 -2.23
C PRO A 345 4.13 21.79 -2.10
N LYS A 346 4.58 22.09 -0.89
CA LYS A 346 5.63 23.11 -0.65
C LYS A 346 7.00 22.75 -1.24
N TYR A 347 7.23 21.49 -1.60
CA TYR A 347 8.48 20.99 -2.19
C TYR A 347 8.36 20.67 -3.67
N ALA A 348 7.16 20.80 -4.26
CA ALA A 348 6.91 20.49 -5.67
C ALA A 348 7.81 21.29 -6.61
N GLY A 349 8.39 20.62 -7.60
CA GLY A 349 9.26 21.23 -8.62
C GLY A 349 10.64 21.69 -8.10
N GLN A 350 11.06 21.25 -6.90
CA GLN A 350 12.36 21.64 -6.33
C GLN A 350 13.45 20.58 -6.51
N ASP A 351 13.13 19.44 -7.11
CA ASP A 351 14.06 18.31 -7.27
C ASP A 351 14.78 17.92 -5.96
N LYS A 352 14.06 17.95 -4.82
CA LYS A 352 14.68 17.84 -3.49
C LYS A 352 14.32 16.58 -2.73
N VAL A 353 13.10 16.05 -2.95
CA VAL A 353 12.53 14.97 -2.14
C VAL A 353 13.12 13.62 -2.47
N ASN A 354 12.99 12.67 -1.54
CA ASN A 354 13.41 11.29 -1.75
C ASN A 354 12.42 10.55 -2.67
N PRO A 355 12.84 10.04 -3.83
CA PRO A 355 11.98 9.28 -4.74
C PRO A 355 11.84 7.80 -4.36
N GLY A 356 12.50 7.37 -3.29
CA GLY A 356 12.66 5.96 -2.92
C GLY A 356 11.34 5.22 -2.72
N SER A 357 10.33 5.85 -2.12
CA SER A 357 9.02 5.22 -1.93
C SER A 357 8.38 4.80 -3.26
N LEU A 358 8.36 5.67 -4.26
CA LEU A 358 7.78 5.35 -5.56
C LEU A 358 8.66 4.37 -6.36
N ILE A 359 9.99 4.50 -6.27
CA ILE A 359 10.94 3.56 -6.92
C ILE A 359 10.79 2.16 -6.33
N LEU A 360 10.69 2.02 -5.00
CA LEU A 360 10.47 0.73 -4.34
C LEU A 360 9.06 0.17 -4.59
N SER A 361 8.06 1.03 -4.80
CA SER A 361 6.75 0.59 -5.27
C SER A 361 6.81 0.02 -6.69
N ALA A 362 7.63 0.62 -7.56
CA ALA A 362 7.90 0.08 -8.88
C ALA A 362 8.72 -1.23 -8.82
N GLU A 363 9.59 -1.39 -7.83
CA GLU A 363 10.27 -2.67 -7.55
C GLU A 363 9.26 -3.78 -7.26
N MET A 364 8.27 -3.49 -6.38
CA MET A 364 7.15 -4.42 -6.13
C MET A 364 6.35 -4.73 -7.39
N MET A 365 6.11 -3.72 -8.24
CA MET A 365 5.44 -3.89 -9.54
C MET A 365 6.21 -4.86 -10.45
N LEU A 366 7.51 -4.70 -10.56
CA LEU A 366 8.36 -5.59 -11.36
C LEU A 366 8.30 -7.03 -10.84
N ARG A 367 8.35 -7.26 -9.51
CA ARG A 367 8.17 -8.60 -8.92
C ARG A 367 6.80 -9.17 -9.20
N HIS A 368 5.76 -8.36 -9.10
CA HIS A 368 4.39 -8.78 -9.41
C HIS A 368 4.25 -9.23 -10.87
N MET A 369 4.97 -8.59 -11.79
CA MET A 369 5.04 -8.99 -13.20
C MET A 369 6.00 -10.17 -13.47
N GLY A 370 6.69 -10.69 -12.46
CA GLY A 370 7.70 -11.74 -12.65
C GLY A 370 9.02 -11.26 -13.27
N TRP A 371 9.31 -9.95 -13.20
CA TRP A 371 10.56 -9.35 -13.68
C TRP A 371 11.55 -9.16 -12.53
N THR A 372 11.87 -10.27 -11.88
CA THR A 372 12.62 -10.30 -10.61
C THR A 372 14.05 -9.81 -10.75
N GLU A 373 14.71 -10.04 -11.88
CA GLU A 373 16.08 -9.60 -12.13
C GLU A 373 16.19 -8.06 -12.17
N ALA A 374 15.21 -7.39 -12.78
CA ALA A 374 15.15 -5.93 -12.78
C ALA A 374 14.81 -5.37 -11.39
N ALA A 375 13.90 -6.02 -10.66
CA ALA A 375 13.58 -5.67 -9.27
C ALA A 375 14.82 -5.79 -8.36
N ASP A 376 15.60 -6.86 -8.49
CA ASP A 376 16.84 -7.06 -7.72
C ASP A 376 17.88 -5.98 -8.00
N LEU A 377 17.98 -5.50 -9.25
CA LEU A 377 18.85 -4.37 -9.58
C LEU A 377 18.42 -3.07 -8.91
N ILE A 378 17.12 -2.80 -8.78
CA ILE A 378 16.64 -1.64 -8.02
C ILE A 378 17.05 -1.72 -6.56
N ILE A 379 16.89 -2.90 -5.93
CA ILE A 379 17.32 -3.11 -4.55
C ILE A 379 18.83 -2.94 -4.39
N LYS A 380 19.59 -3.50 -5.32
CA LYS A 380 21.06 -3.35 -5.33
C LYS A 380 21.46 -1.87 -5.48
N GLY A 381 20.82 -1.15 -6.39
CA GLY A 381 21.05 0.27 -6.59
C GLY A 381 20.74 1.11 -5.36
N THR A 382 19.60 0.86 -4.71
CA THR A 382 19.18 1.51 -3.47
C THR A 382 20.19 1.27 -2.35
N ASN A 383 20.55 0.02 -2.08
CA ASN A 383 21.56 -0.34 -1.09
C ASN A 383 22.91 0.32 -1.40
N GLY A 384 23.32 0.31 -2.66
CA GLY A 384 24.60 0.86 -3.10
C GLY A 384 24.69 2.38 -2.93
N ALA A 385 23.63 3.14 -3.23
CA ALA A 385 23.57 4.58 -3.04
C ALA A 385 23.60 4.95 -1.56
N ILE A 386 22.82 4.25 -0.71
CA ILE A 386 22.78 4.45 0.73
C ILE A 386 24.14 4.11 1.37
N ALA A 387 24.74 2.98 1.03
CA ALA A 387 26.06 2.57 1.54
C ALA A 387 27.17 3.55 1.15
N ALA A 388 27.07 4.18 -0.03
CA ALA A 388 27.97 5.24 -0.47
C ALA A 388 27.70 6.58 0.22
N LYS A 389 26.65 6.67 1.06
CA LYS A 389 26.17 7.91 1.70
C LYS A 389 25.86 9.04 0.70
N THR A 390 25.41 8.70 -0.49
CA THR A 390 24.95 9.63 -1.52
C THR A 390 23.43 9.61 -1.50
N VAL A 391 22.82 10.52 -0.76
CA VAL A 391 21.42 10.42 -0.32
C VAL A 391 20.71 11.77 -0.37
N THR A 392 19.39 11.75 -0.32
CA THR A 392 18.55 12.95 -0.25
C THR A 392 18.54 13.57 1.16
N TYR A 393 18.00 14.79 1.27
CA TYR A 393 18.07 15.64 2.47
C TYR A 393 17.50 14.98 3.74
N ASP A 394 16.53 14.09 3.59
CA ASP A 394 15.87 13.39 4.71
C ASP A 394 16.84 12.44 5.43
N PHE A 395 17.74 11.81 4.70
CA PHE A 395 18.81 10.97 5.26
C PHE A 395 20.09 11.78 5.56
N GLU A 396 20.49 12.66 4.64
CA GLU A 396 21.74 13.43 4.75
C GLU A 396 21.84 14.14 6.10
N ARG A 397 20.77 14.83 6.52
CA ARG A 397 20.72 15.55 7.81
C ARG A 397 20.93 14.68 9.07
N LEU A 398 20.86 13.38 8.93
CA LEU A 398 20.96 12.38 10.00
C LEU A 398 22.16 11.44 9.84
N MET A 399 22.95 11.60 8.77
CA MET A 399 24.07 10.72 8.42
C MET A 399 25.40 11.50 8.37
N ASP A 400 26.27 11.26 9.33
CA ASP A 400 27.60 11.89 9.34
C ASP A 400 28.40 11.57 8.06
N GLY A 401 28.88 12.62 7.40
CA GLY A 401 29.70 12.52 6.18
C GLY A 401 28.93 12.10 4.95
N ALA A 402 27.60 12.27 4.93
CA ALA A 402 26.80 12.05 3.74
C ALA A 402 26.95 13.20 2.73
N THR A 403 26.80 12.86 1.46
CA THR A 403 26.71 13.81 0.35
C THR A 403 25.24 14.02 0.02
N LEU A 404 24.79 15.26 0.12
CA LEU A 404 23.43 15.64 -0.27
C LEU A 404 23.26 15.53 -1.78
N LEU A 405 22.25 14.79 -2.20
CA LEU A 405 21.81 14.72 -3.60
C LEU A 405 20.40 15.28 -3.74
N SER A 406 20.11 15.80 -4.93
CA SER A 406 18.74 16.09 -5.35
C SER A 406 17.95 14.79 -5.63
N CYS A 407 16.64 14.92 -5.87
CA CYS A 407 15.77 13.79 -6.23
C CYS A 407 16.30 13.05 -7.48
N SER A 408 16.60 13.81 -8.53
CA SER A 408 17.11 13.25 -9.81
C SER A 408 18.50 12.65 -9.66
N GLU A 409 19.43 13.32 -8.96
CA GLU A 409 20.78 12.80 -8.70
C GLU A 409 20.76 11.53 -7.85
N PHE A 410 19.82 11.38 -6.90
CA PHE A 410 19.69 10.15 -6.12
C PHE A 410 19.23 8.98 -7.02
N GLY A 411 18.31 9.22 -7.96
CA GLY A 411 17.98 8.25 -8.99
C GLY A 411 19.20 7.83 -9.82
N ASP A 412 20.02 8.78 -10.24
CA ASP A 412 21.27 8.51 -10.98
C ASP A 412 22.29 7.73 -10.14
N ALA A 413 22.42 8.05 -8.86
CA ALA A 413 23.27 7.31 -7.94
C ALA A 413 22.81 5.84 -7.79
N MET A 414 21.49 5.60 -7.71
CA MET A 414 20.93 4.22 -7.71
C MET A 414 21.29 3.48 -9.01
N ILE A 415 21.08 4.11 -10.19
CA ILE A 415 21.38 3.50 -11.49
C ILE A 415 22.86 3.13 -11.61
N ALA A 416 23.74 4.00 -11.13
CA ALA A 416 25.20 3.75 -11.15
C ALA A 416 25.63 2.56 -10.27
N LYS A 417 24.79 2.16 -9.29
CA LYS A 417 25.09 1.07 -8.36
C LYS A 417 24.38 -0.25 -8.68
N MET A 418 23.51 -0.31 -9.69
CA MET A 418 22.83 -1.51 -10.18
C MET A 418 23.75 -2.64 -10.70
#